data_9da70383fe11248098f73791b19ded5c
#
_entry.id   9da70383fe11248098f73791b19ded5c
#
_cell.length_a   1.000
_cell.length_b   1.000
_cell.length_c   1.000
_cell.angle_alpha   90.00
_cell.angle_beta   90.00
_cell.angle_gamma   90.00
#
_symmetry.space_group_name_H-M   'P 1'
#
loop_
_entity.id
_entity.type
_entity.pdbx_description
1 polymer ?
#
loop_
_entity_poly.entity_id
_entity_poly.type
_entity_poly.pdbx_seq_one_letter_code
_entity_poly.pdbx_strand_id
1 'polypeptide(L)'
;MPVDFLEPELAHGLDSLWRVMLLQALPGNLNILPLYIVLLGAFAPLCWVLRRVGPWPVLVASGALWAVVNFDPSLNFPNWLDPDGWYFDPLAWQFLFVLGACASILAGRHGGSLPLSRPLVVACWAYLAFSAVESFPWTGWGLPDMRPMATPWTDKMVLSPLRLLDVLCLFYLVQSSTLATRLSQGRAGQLMAMFGRHSLEVFTLGTIIDLYGRLVFTSFGVGWGMQVTINVVGFALLWGMTRELDRRRTLARAARRA
;
A
#
# COMPACT_ATOMS: atom_id res chain seq x y z
N MET A 1 14.35 -16.14 14.30
CA MET A 1 14.42 -14.66 14.44
C MET A 1 13.08 -14.10 14.86
N PRO A 2 12.64 -14.24 16.07
CA PRO A 2 11.30 -13.73 16.41
C PRO A 2 11.25 -12.76 17.59
N VAL A 3 12.32 -12.49 18.28
CA VAL A 3 12.28 -11.64 19.49
C VAL A 3 13.23 -10.45 19.42
N ASP A 4 14.19 -10.47 18.50
CA ASP A 4 15.24 -9.45 18.40
C ASP A 4 14.73 -8.04 18.03
N PHE A 5 13.47 -7.92 17.56
CA PHE A 5 12.86 -6.63 17.22
C PHE A 5 12.38 -5.81 18.44
N LEU A 6 12.17 -6.45 19.58
CA LEU A 6 11.68 -5.79 20.79
C LEU A 6 12.78 -5.55 21.84
N GLU A 7 13.92 -6.26 21.74
CA GLU A 7 14.99 -6.13 22.72
C GLU A 7 15.60 -4.72 22.82
N PRO A 8 15.87 -3.99 21.69
CA PRO A 8 16.35 -2.62 21.78
C PRO A 8 15.31 -1.65 22.34
N GLU A 9 14.03 -1.91 22.09
CA GLU A 9 12.94 -1.05 22.58
C GLU A 9 12.72 -1.20 24.08
N LEU A 10 12.86 -2.40 24.61
CA LEU A 10 12.70 -2.68 26.03
C LEU A 10 13.88 -2.20 26.88
N ALA A 11 15.07 -2.12 26.30
CA ALA A 11 16.30 -1.74 27.00
C ALA A 11 16.37 -0.23 27.34
N HIS A 12 15.69 0.63 26.61
CA HIS A 12 15.81 2.10 26.72
C HIS A 12 14.54 2.82 27.24
N GLY A 13 13.50 2.11 27.65
CA GLY A 13 12.35 2.63 28.36
C GLY A 13 11.65 3.83 27.69
N LEU A 14 11.61 4.99 28.38
CA LEU A 14 10.89 6.19 27.91
C LEU A 14 11.47 6.79 26.61
N ASP A 15 12.77 6.66 26.37
CA ASP A 15 13.39 7.17 25.12
C ASP A 15 12.88 6.43 23.88
N SER A 16 12.63 5.13 24.02
CA SER A 16 12.05 4.33 22.93
C SER A 16 10.64 4.80 22.58
N LEU A 17 9.81 5.10 23.58
CA LEU A 17 8.46 5.61 23.37
C LEU A 17 8.45 6.95 22.63
N TRP A 18 9.36 7.88 22.98
CA TRP A 18 9.48 9.14 22.26
C TRP A 18 9.91 8.95 20.80
N ARG A 19 10.85 8.04 20.54
CA ARG A 19 11.30 7.72 19.17
C ARG A 19 10.18 7.11 18.32
N VAL A 20 9.39 6.22 18.90
CA VAL A 20 8.20 5.67 18.24
C VAL A 20 7.16 6.76 17.94
N MET A 21 6.89 7.63 18.92
CA MET A 21 5.96 8.77 18.75
C MET A 21 6.42 9.76 17.68
N LEU A 22 7.74 9.97 17.57
CA LEU A 22 8.34 10.84 16.55
C LEU A 22 8.57 10.12 15.22
N LEU A 23 8.07 8.88 15.06
CA LEU A 23 8.23 8.05 13.86
C LEU A 23 9.72 7.77 13.51
N GLN A 24 10.60 7.80 14.51
CA GLN A 24 12.03 7.51 14.35
C GLN A 24 12.37 6.04 14.62
N ALA A 25 11.47 5.27 15.20
CA ALA A 25 11.59 3.83 15.40
C ALA A 25 10.36 3.13 14.82
N LEU A 26 10.54 2.46 13.70
CA LEU A 26 9.47 1.83 12.94
C LEU A 26 9.63 0.31 12.94
N PRO A 27 8.77 -0.42 13.66
CA PRO A 27 8.76 -1.88 13.60
C PRO A 27 8.41 -2.36 12.17
N GLY A 28 9.15 -3.36 11.65
CA GLY A 28 9.09 -3.77 10.26
C GLY A 28 7.70 -4.17 9.71
N ASN A 29 6.73 -4.52 10.59
CA ASN A 29 5.38 -4.87 10.17
C ASN A 29 4.42 -3.67 10.14
N LEU A 30 4.81 -2.52 10.69
CA LEU A 30 3.97 -1.31 10.80
C LEU A 30 4.45 -0.16 9.92
N ASN A 31 5.48 -0.37 9.09
CA ASN A 31 6.12 0.66 8.26
C ASN A 31 5.17 1.45 7.35
N ILE A 32 4.02 0.87 6.98
CA ILE A 32 3.06 1.55 6.12
C ILE A 32 2.22 2.60 6.86
N LEU A 33 1.98 2.43 8.18
CA LEU A 33 1.19 3.39 8.95
C LEU A 33 1.87 4.76 9.08
N PRO A 34 3.16 4.85 9.43
CA PRO A 34 3.91 6.11 9.42
C PRO A 34 3.87 6.83 8.08
N LEU A 35 4.03 6.09 6.98
CA LEU A 35 3.89 6.65 5.64
C LEU A 35 2.52 7.33 5.45
N TYR A 36 1.42 6.65 5.84
CA TYR A 36 0.08 7.23 5.75
C TYR A 36 -0.08 8.47 6.64
N ILE A 37 0.50 8.49 7.85
CA ILE A 37 0.45 9.65 8.74
C ILE A 37 1.09 10.86 8.05
N VAL A 38 2.28 10.69 7.47
CA VAL A 38 2.99 11.76 6.75
C VAL A 38 2.21 12.22 5.52
N LEU A 39 1.76 11.30 4.66
CA LEU A 39 1.05 11.63 3.43
C LEU A 39 -0.31 12.29 3.70
N LEU A 40 -1.07 11.80 4.67
CA LEU A 40 -2.36 12.40 5.05
C LEU A 40 -2.17 13.74 5.76
N GLY A 41 -1.13 13.89 6.57
CA GLY A 41 -0.74 15.17 7.17
C GLY A 41 -0.39 16.21 6.10
N ALA A 42 0.30 15.78 5.04
CA ALA A 42 0.65 16.62 3.89
C ALA A 42 -0.54 16.89 2.95
N PHE A 43 -1.69 16.20 3.11
CA PHE A 43 -2.82 16.32 2.18
C PHE A 43 -3.45 17.71 2.15
N ALA A 44 -3.66 18.34 3.30
CA ALA A 44 -4.26 19.68 3.37
C ALA A 44 -3.39 20.74 2.68
N PRO A 45 -2.06 20.86 2.98
CA PRO A 45 -1.17 21.74 2.25
C PRO A 45 -1.07 21.40 0.76
N LEU A 46 -1.03 20.11 0.39
CA LEU A 46 -1.05 19.68 -1.00
C LEU A 46 -2.31 20.18 -1.74
N CYS A 47 -3.49 20.01 -1.16
CA CYS A 47 -4.74 20.52 -1.73
C CYS A 47 -4.71 22.05 -1.89
N TRP A 48 -4.14 22.76 -0.94
CA TRP A 48 -3.99 24.22 -1.03
C TRP A 48 -3.07 24.61 -2.20
N VAL A 49 -1.90 23.95 -2.35
CA VAL A 49 -0.97 24.19 -3.45
C VAL A 49 -1.63 23.86 -4.80
N LEU A 50 -2.29 22.69 -4.91
CA LEU A 50 -3.00 22.27 -6.13
C LEU A 50 -4.06 23.28 -6.58
N ARG A 51 -4.76 23.93 -5.63
CA ARG A 51 -5.74 25.00 -5.95
C ARG A 51 -5.07 26.30 -6.41
N ARG A 52 -3.85 26.59 -5.94
CA ARG A 52 -3.13 27.82 -6.26
C ARG A 52 -2.37 27.76 -7.58
N VAL A 53 -1.62 26.71 -7.80
CA VAL A 53 -0.71 26.56 -8.95
C VAL A 53 -1.19 25.55 -10.01
N GLY A 54 -2.21 24.77 -9.67
CA GLY A 54 -2.75 23.74 -10.56
C GLY A 54 -2.01 22.40 -10.48
N PRO A 55 -2.53 21.35 -11.17
CA PRO A 55 -2.00 19.99 -11.05
C PRO A 55 -0.64 19.79 -11.73
N TRP A 56 -0.37 20.43 -12.86
CA TRP A 56 0.83 20.21 -13.65
C TRP A 56 2.14 20.60 -12.96
N PRO A 57 2.28 21.82 -12.38
CA PRO A 57 3.50 22.18 -11.66
C PRO A 57 3.76 21.29 -10.45
N VAL A 58 2.69 20.91 -9.73
CA VAL A 58 2.79 20.03 -8.56
C VAL A 58 3.25 18.64 -8.99
N LEU A 59 2.73 18.11 -10.09
CA LEU A 59 3.10 16.82 -10.62
C LEU A 59 4.57 16.79 -11.05
N VAL A 60 5.03 17.85 -11.74
CA VAL A 60 6.44 17.98 -12.17
C VAL A 60 7.37 18.07 -10.97
N ALA A 61 7.07 18.91 -9.97
CA ALA A 61 7.90 19.04 -8.79
C ALA A 61 7.96 17.74 -7.96
N SER A 62 6.81 17.08 -7.79
CA SER A 62 6.71 15.79 -7.10
C SER A 62 7.45 14.68 -7.85
N GLY A 63 7.33 14.64 -9.19
CA GLY A 63 8.05 13.68 -10.03
C GLY A 63 9.56 13.92 -10.04
N ALA A 64 9.99 15.17 -10.01
CA ALA A 64 11.42 15.52 -9.89
C ALA A 64 11.99 15.01 -8.55
N LEU A 65 11.27 15.24 -7.44
CA LEU A 65 11.68 14.72 -6.13
C LEU A 65 11.75 13.19 -6.13
N TRP A 66 10.74 12.51 -6.67
CA TRP A 66 10.74 11.06 -6.82
C TRP A 66 11.94 10.57 -7.65
N ALA A 67 12.26 11.24 -8.75
CA ALA A 67 13.39 10.88 -9.59
C ALA A 67 14.73 11.05 -8.83
N VAL A 68 14.91 12.17 -8.10
CA VAL A 68 16.12 12.40 -7.29
C VAL A 68 16.32 11.27 -6.28
N VAL A 69 15.27 10.87 -5.55
CA VAL A 69 15.35 9.77 -4.57
C VAL A 69 15.65 8.41 -5.23
N ASN A 70 15.15 8.17 -6.44
CA ASN A 70 15.49 6.95 -7.19
C ASN A 70 16.93 6.94 -7.70
N PHE A 71 17.55 8.11 -7.93
CA PHE A 71 18.99 8.22 -8.27
C PHE A 71 19.88 8.15 -7.04
N ASP A 72 19.43 8.66 -5.91
CA ASP A 72 20.14 8.63 -4.64
C ASP A 72 19.25 8.11 -3.52
N PRO A 73 19.16 6.79 -3.33
CA PRO A 73 18.35 6.17 -2.28
C PRO A 73 18.79 6.48 -0.84
N SER A 74 19.95 7.15 -0.66
CA SER A 74 20.39 7.61 0.67
C SER A 74 19.56 8.78 1.19
N LEU A 75 18.81 9.45 0.30
CA LEU A 75 17.85 10.49 0.65
C LEU A 75 16.57 9.87 1.22
N ASN A 76 16.62 9.45 2.47
CA ASN A 76 15.51 8.80 3.17
C ASN A 76 15.37 9.39 4.58
N PHE A 77 14.19 9.22 5.20
CA PHE A 77 14.00 9.58 6.60
C PHE A 77 14.74 8.60 7.51
N PRO A 78 15.41 9.09 8.57
CA PRO A 78 16.15 8.22 9.46
C PRO A 78 15.21 7.30 10.25
N ASN A 79 15.62 6.03 10.38
CA ASN A 79 14.99 5.04 11.25
C ASN A 79 16.04 4.51 12.23
N TRP A 80 15.77 4.61 13.52
CA TRP A 80 16.72 4.17 14.54
C TRP A 80 16.94 2.65 14.56
N LEU A 81 15.94 1.90 14.11
CA LEU A 81 15.98 0.44 14.06
C LEU A 81 16.57 -0.11 12.76
N ASP A 82 16.74 0.75 11.74
CA ASP A 82 17.20 0.36 10.42
C ASP A 82 18.13 1.44 9.86
N PRO A 83 19.41 1.12 9.60
CA PRO A 83 20.38 2.07 9.06
C PRO A 83 20.02 2.55 7.64
N ASP A 84 19.23 1.79 6.89
CA ASP A 84 18.76 2.16 5.54
C ASP A 84 17.60 3.16 5.58
N GLY A 85 17.12 3.53 6.78
CA GLY A 85 16.05 4.50 6.97
C GLY A 85 14.65 3.89 6.94
N TRP A 86 13.67 4.65 6.46
CA TRP A 86 12.30 4.17 6.37
C TRP A 86 12.15 3.16 5.24
N TYR A 87 11.52 2.02 5.52
CA TYR A 87 11.26 0.99 4.50
C TYR A 87 10.41 1.50 3.33
N PHE A 88 9.41 2.34 3.59
CA PHE A 88 8.68 3.08 2.56
C PHE A 88 9.08 4.54 2.65
N ASP A 89 10.00 4.97 1.79
CA ASP A 89 10.48 6.34 1.77
C ASP A 89 9.36 7.33 1.39
N PRO A 90 8.93 8.21 2.31
CA PRO A 90 7.86 9.17 2.03
C PRO A 90 8.18 10.13 0.89
N LEU A 91 9.47 10.44 0.65
CA LEU A 91 9.92 11.32 -0.44
C LEU A 91 9.69 10.68 -1.81
N ALA A 92 9.76 9.35 -1.90
CA ALA A 92 9.43 8.62 -3.11
C ALA A 92 7.93 8.35 -3.24
N TRP A 93 7.30 7.83 -2.17
CA TRP A 93 5.90 7.41 -2.20
C TRP A 93 4.90 8.57 -2.30
N GLN A 94 5.30 9.80 -1.94
CA GLN A 94 4.48 11.00 -2.14
C GLN A 94 4.09 11.19 -3.62
N PHE A 95 4.93 10.74 -4.57
CA PHE A 95 4.63 10.89 -5.98
C PHE A 95 3.39 10.10 -6.41
N LEU A 96 3.25 8.86 -5.94
CA LEU A 96 2.04 8.07 -6.19
C LEU A 96 0.79 8.75 -5.61
N PHE A 97 0.92 9.35 -4.43
CA PHE A 97 -0.17 10.07 -3.77
C PHE A 97 -0.57 11.34 -4.56
N VAL A 98 0.40 12.11 -5.02
CA VAL A 98 0.20 13.30 -5.86
C VAL A 98 -0.40 12.92 -7.21
N LEU A 99 0.08 11.83 -7.85
CA LEU A 99 -0.49 11.29 -9.08
C LEU A 99 -1.98 10.99 -8.92
N GLY A 100 -2.37 10.31 -7.83
CA GLY A 100 -3.78 10.02 -7.52
C GLY A 100 -4.62 11.30 -7.36
N ALA A 101 -4.10 12.29 -6.63
CA ALA A 101 -4.76 13.58 -6.44
C ALA A 101 -4.94 14.34 -7.77
N CYS A 102 -3.87 14.42 -8.58
CA CYS A 102 -3.92 15.08 -9.90
C CYS A 102 -4.84 14.32 -10.87
N ALA A 103 -4.78 12.99 -10.90
CA ALA A 103 -5.67 12.18 -11.73
C ALA A 103 -7.14 12.40 -11.38
N SER A 104 -7.47 12.49 -10.08
CA SER A 104 -8.84 12.80 -9.63
C SER A 104 -9.34 14.16 -10.12
N ILE A 105 -8.47 15.19 -10.07
CA ILE A 105 -8.82 16.54 -10.57
C ILE A 105 -9.02 16.52 -12.08
N LEU A 106 -8.13 15.86 -12.82
CA LEU A 106 -8.19 15.76 -14.29
C LEU A 106 -9.39 14.93 -14.75
N ALA A 107 -9.66 13.79 -14.11
CA ALA A 107 -10.83 12.96 -14.38
C ALA A 107 -12.13 13.73 -14.14
N GLY A 108 -12.22 14.54 -13.07
CA GLY A 108 -13.36 15.39 -12.82
C GLY A 108 -13.65 16.40 -13.94
N ARG A 109 -12.62 16.87 -14.66
CA ARG A 109 -12.76 17.76 -15.83
C ARG A 109 -13.22 17.04 -17.10
N HIS A 110 -13.03 15.72 -17.18
CA HIS A 110 -13.35 14.89 -18.35
C HIS A 110 -14.52 13.93 -18.11
N GLY A 111 -15.45 14.27 -17.23
CA GLY A 111 -16.64 13.46 -16.98
C GLY A 111 -16.40 12.21 -16.10
N GLY A 112 -15.32 12.21 -15.34
CA GLY A 112 -15.07 11.18 -14.31
C GLY A 112 -14.30 9.93 -14.77
N SER A 113 -13.89 9.85 -16.04
CA SER A 113 -13.10 8.72 -16.57
C SER A 113 -11.98 9.18 -17.49
N LEU A 114 -10.90 8.40 -17.54
CA LEU A 114 -9.85 8.61 -18.53
C LEU A 114 -10.29 8.02 -19.90
N PRO A 115 -9.87 8.62 -21.02
CA PRO A 115 -10.25 8.13 -22.34
C PRO A 115 -9.70 6.70 -22.58
N LEU A 116 -10.55 5.83 -23.11
CA LEU A 116 -10.17 4.47 -23.45
C LEU A 116 -9.38 4.45 -24.75
N SER A 117 -8.15 3.94 -24.68
CA SER A 117 -7.28 3.72 -25.85
C SER A 117 -6.94 2.24 -25.96
N ARG A 118 -7.38 1.57 -27.02
CA ARG A 118 -7.09 0.14 -27.25
C ARG A 118 -5.59 -0.18 -27.26
N PRO A 119 -4.73 0.59 -27.98
CA PRO A 119 -3.29 0.32 -27.96
C PRO A 119 -2.69 0.47 -26.57
N LEU A 120 -3.18 1.42 -25.76
CA LEU A 120 -2.71 1.59 -24.38
C LEU A 120 -3.15 0.42 -23.48
N VAL A 121 -4.36 -0.12 -23.66
CA VAL A 121 -4.82 -1.33 -22.96
C VAL A 121 -3.92 -2.52 -23.28
N VAL A 122 -3.58 -2.72 -24.56
CA VAL A 122 -2.68 -3.80 -24.99
C VAL A 122 -1.28 -3.60 -24.41
N ALA A 123 -0.75 -2.37 -24.44
CA ALA A 123 0.55 -2.05 -23.87
C ALA A 123 0.59 -2.30 -22.36
N CYS A 124 -0.45 -1.93 -21.62
CA CYS A 124 -0.56 -2.20 -20.19
C CYS A 124 -0.60 -3.72 -19.89
N TRP A 125 -1.34 -4.51 -20.66
CA TRP A 125 -1.35 -5.96 -20.49
C TRP A 125 0.01 -6.58 -20.80
N ALA A 126 0.65 -6.18 -21.90
CA ALA A 126 1.99 -6.65 -22.25
C ALA A 126 3.02 -6.30 -21.17
N TYR A 127 2.96 -5.09 -20.67
CA TYR A 127 3.84 -4.65 -19.57
C TYR A 127 3.59 -5.44 -18.28
N LEU A 128 2.34 -5.64 -17.87
CA LEU A 128 2.03 -6.42 -16.65
C LEU A 128 2.42 -7.89 -16.80
N ALA A 129 2.31 -8.47 -17.99
CA ALA A 129 2.80 -9.82 -18.27
C ALA A 129 4.34 -9.89 -18.11
N PHE A 130 5.07 -8.90 -18.65
CA PHE A 130 6.51 -8.76 -18.46
C PHE A 130 6.86 -8.60 -16.97
N SER A 131 6.20 -7.69 -16.27
CA SER A 131 6.42 -7.47 -14.83
C SER A 131 6.13 -8.70 -13.98
N ALA A 132 5.11 -9.49 -14.33
CA ALA A 132 4.80 -10.75 -13.67
C ALA A 132 5.94 -11.77 -13.84
N VAL A 133 6.54 -11.87 -15.04
CA VAL A 133 7.69 -12.74 -15.29
C VAL A 133 8.91 -12.27 -14.49
N GLU A 134 9.18 -10.96 -14.47
CA GLU A 134 10.31 -10.37 -13.74
C GLU A 134 10.18 -10.54 -12.22
N SER A 135 8.96 -10.44 -11.69
CA SER A 135 8.69 -10.51 -10.24
C SER A 135 8.45 -11.93 -9.72
N PHE A 136 8.32 -12.92 -10.61
CA PHE A 136 8.02 -14.29 -10.21
C PHE A 136 9.21 -14.92 -9.47
N PRO A 137 8.99 -15.61 -8.34
CA PRO A 137 10.05 -16.22 -7.54
C PRO A 137 10.51 -17.57 -8.13
N TRP A 138 11.13 -17.56 -9.32
CA TRP A 138 11.52 -18.74 -10.09
C TRP A 138 12.31 -19.75 -9.26
N THR A 139 13.37 -19.29 -8.60
CA THR A 139 14.24 -20.16 -7.79
C THR A 139 13.54 -20.71 -6.55
N GLY A 140 12.59 -19.97 -5.97
CA GLY A 140 11.78 -20.42 -4.84
C GLY A 140 10.84 -21.59 -5.19
N TRP A 141 10.53 -21.76 -6.48
CA TRP A 141 9.73 -22.86 -7.02
C TRP A 141 10.59 -23.98 -7.64
N GLY A 142 11.91 -23.92 -7.48
CA GLY A 142 12.84 -24.90 -8.07
C GLY A 142 12.99 -24.76 -9.58
N LEU A 143 12.58 -23.65 -10.17
CA LEU A 143 12.72 -23.36 -11.59
C LEU A 143 13.99 -22.53 -11.85
N PRO A 144 14.58 -22.64 -13.05
CA PRO A 144 15.68 -21.75 -13.43
C PRO A 144 15.22 -20.30 -13.44
N ASP A 145 16.12 -19.38 -13.12
CA ASP A 145 15.80 -17.95 -13.14
C ASP A 145 15.54 -17.49 -14.60
N MET A 146 14.31 -17.13 -14.87
CA MET A 146 13.85 -16.68 -16.21
C MET A 146 13.61 -15.18 -16.26
N ARG A 147 14.09 -14.41 -15.28
CA ARG A 147 13.90 -12.95 -15.25
C ARG A 147 14.64 -12.29 -16.41
N PRO A 148 13.96 -11.51 -17.26
CA PRO A 148 14.55 -10.89 -18.45
C PRO A 148 15.63 -9.85 -18.13
N MET A 149 15.45 -9.09 -17.07
CA MET A 149 16.35 -7.99 -16.71
C MET A 149 17.12 -8.22 -15.40
N ALA A 150 16.59 -9.01 -14.46
CA ALA A 150 17.17 -9.21 -13.12
C ALA A 150 17.64 -7.91 -12.44
N THR A 151 16.85 -6.83 -12.59
CA THR A 151 17.27 -5.48 -12.26
C THR A 151 16.88 -5.05 -10.84
N PRO A 152 17.62 -4.11 -10.23
CA PRO A 152 17.24 -3.45 -8.98
C PRO A 152 16.02 -2.52 -9.10
N TRP A 153 15.53 -2.27 -10.33
CA TRP A 153 14.40 -1.35 -10.62
C TRP A 153 13.04 -1.83 -10.11
N THR A 154 13.01 -2.89 -9.31
CA THR A 154 11.82 -3.45 -8.63
C THR A 154 11.80 -3.14 -7.13
N ASP A 155 12.66 -2.25 -6.64
CA ASP A 155 12.73 -1.91 -5.24
C ASP A 155 11.42 -1.29 -4.72
N LYS A 156 11.01 -1.74 -3.52
CA LYS A 156 9.80 -1.26 -2.84
C LYS A 156 10.04 0.00 -2.03
N MET A 157 11.26 0.19 -1.55
CA MET A 157 11.58 1.30 -0.64
C MET A 157 11.35 2.64 -1.33
N VAL A 158 11.89 2.79 -2.54
CA VAL A 158 11.89 4.05 -3.30
C VAL A 158 10.80 4.13 -4.38
N LEU A 159 9.80 3.26 -4.35
CA LEU A 159 8.78 3.20 -5.41
C LEU A 159 9.42 3.23 -6.81
N SER A 160 10.23 2.24 -7.12
CA SER A 160 11.01 2.19 -8.37
C SER A 160 10.15 2.34 -9.63
N PRO A 161 10.72 2.77 -10.77
CA PRO A 161 9.97 3.06 -12.00
C PRO A 161 9.09 1.90 -12.47
N LEU A 162 9.57 0.65 -12.40
CA LEU A 162 8.77 -0.50 -12.81
C LEU A 162 7.55 -0.71 -11.92
N ARG A 163 7.69 -0.52 -10.61
CA ARG A 163 6.55 -0.59 -9.66
C ARG A 163 5.55 0.54 -9.88
N LEU A 164 6.03 1.74 -10.15
CA LEU A 164 5.16 2.85 -10.49
C LEU A 164 4.34 2.53 -11.73
N LEU A 165 4.97 1.99 -12.78
CA LEU A 165 4.28 1.57 -14.00
C LEU A 165 3.29 0.43 -13.73
N ASP A 166 3.60 -0.55 -12.86
CA ASP A 166 2.67 -1.61 -12.45
C ASP A 166 1.36 -1.01 -11.91
N VAL A 167 1.47 -0.08 -10.96
CA VAL A 167 0.30 0.55 -10.36
C VAL A 167 -0.50 1.36 -11.38
N LEU A 168 0.18 2.12 -12.25
CA LEU A 168 -0.49 2.93 -13.28
C LEU A 168 -1.17 2.07 -14.33
N CYS A 169 -0.52 1.00 -14.82
CA CYS A 169 -1.11 0.05 -15.77
C CYS A 169 -2.31 -0.67 -15.15
N LEU A 170 -2.19 -1.17 -13.92
CA LEU A 170 -3.28 -1.83 -13.23
C LEU A 170 -4.46 -0.88 -13.01
N PHE A 171 -4.21 0.35 -12.56
CA PHE A 171 -5.25 1.37 -12.40
C PHE A 171 -5.98 1.66 -13.71
N TYR A 172 -5.22 1.84 -14.81
CA TYR A 172 -5.79 2.11 -16.12
C TYR A 172 -6.65 0.93 -16.62
N LEU A 173 -6.18 -0.31 -16.47
CA LEU A 173 -6.92 -1.50 -16.87
C LEU A 173 -8.19 -1.70 -16.03
N VAL A 174 -8.13 -1.51 -14.72
CA VAL A 174 -9.30 -1.63 -13.83
C VAL A 174 -10.35 -0.57 -14.22
N GLN A 175 -9.93 0.68 -14.41
CA GLN A 175 -10.85 1.75 -14.79
C GLN A 175 -11.48 1.52 -16.18
N SER A 176 -10.74 0.96 -17.13
CA SER A 176 -11.22 0.68 -18.49
C SER A 176 -12.04 -0.61 -18.60
N SER A 177 -12.08 -1.43 -17.54
CA SER A 177 -12.70 -2.76 -17.58
C SER A 177 -14.19 -2.71 -17.22
N THR A 178 -15.03 -3.14 -18.18
CA THR A 178 -16.46 -3.36 -17.93
C THR A 178 -16.71 -4.50 -16.93
N LEU A 179 -15.81 -5.48 -16.87
CA LEU A 179 -15.86 -6.56 -15.89
C LEU A 179 -15.61 -6.02 -14.47
N ALA A 180 -14.60 -5.16 -14.27
CA ALA A 180 -14.34 -4.52 -12.99
C ALA A 180 -15.55 -3.69 -12.52
N THR A 181 -16.18 -2.94 -13.42
CA THR A 181 -17.42 -2.19 -13.14
C THR A 181 -18.57 -3.12 -12.72
N ARG A 182 -18.78 -4.22 -13.43
CA ARG A 182 -19.82 -5.20 -13.07
C ARG A 182 -19.53 -5.88 -11.72
N LEU A 183 -18.29 -6.28 -11.48
CA LEU A 183 -17.87 -6.88 -10.23
C LEU A 183 -18.00 -5.89 -9.05
N SER A 184 -17.68 -4.62 -9.25
CA SER A 184 -17.83 -3.59 -8.22
C SER A 184 -19.28 -3.36 -7.79
N GLN A 185 -20.24 -3.55 -8.70
CA GLN A 185 -21.68 -3.45 -8.43
C GLN A 185 -22.27 -4.73 -7.83
N GLY A 186 -21.57 -5.85 -7.94
CA GLY A 186 -21.98 -7.15 -7.41
C GLY A 186 -21.74 -7.30 -5.89
N ARG A 187 -22.14 -8.46 -5.35
CA ARG A 187 -21.92 -8.80 -3.93
C ARG A 187 -20.44 -8.77 -3.52
N ALA A 188 -19.55 -9.22 -4.40
CA ALA A 188 -18.11 -9.18 -4.15
C ALA A 188 -17.59 -7.72 -4.03
N GLY A 189 -18.03 -6.84 -4.93
CA GLY A 189 -17.67 -5.42 -4.87
C GLY A 189 -18.22 -4.73 -3.62
N GLN A 190 -19.43 -5.06 -3.19
CA GLN A 190 -19.99 -4.54 -1.94
C GLN A 190 -19.20 -5.00 -0.71
N LEU A 191 -18.75 -6.26 -0.68
CA LEU A 191 -17.85 -6.77 0.36
C LEU A 191 -16.52 -6.03 0.35
N MET A 192 -15.86 -5.88 -0.79
CA MET A 192 -14.60 -5.13 -0.91
C MET A 192 -14.77 -3.67 -0.50
N ALA A 193 -15.88 -3.03 -0.90
CA ALA A 193 -16.19 -1.66 -0.48
C ALA A 193 -16.43 -1.55 1.04
N MET A 194 -16.99 -2.58 1.66
CA MET A 194 -17.14 -2.65 3.12
C MET A 194 -15.77 -2.71 3.81
N PHE A 195 -14.85 -3.57 3.35
CA PHE A 195 -13.47 -3.61 3.85
C PHE A 195 -12.73 -2.29 3.61
N GLY A 196 -12.89 -1.68 2.43
CA GLY A 196 -12.27 -0.39 2.11
C GLY A 196 -12.75 0.76 2.98
N ARG A 197 -14.03 0.77 3.41
CA ARG A 197 -14.56 1.80 4.33
C ARG A 197 -13.99 1.70 5.75
N HIS A 198 -13.47 0.55 6.13
CA HIS A 198 -12.88 0.25 7.44
C HIS A 198 -11.41 -0.19 7.29
N SER A 199 -10.72 0.40 6.31
CA SER A 199 -9.37 -0.04 5.93
C SER A 199 -8.35 0.05 7.07
N LEU A 200 -8.45 1.05 7.93
CA LEU A 200 -7.55 1.22 9.07
C LEU A 200 -7.76 0.11 10.11
N GLU A 201 -9.01 -0.16 10.49
CA GLU A 201 -9.37 -1.19 11.44
C GLU A 201 -9.02 -2.57 10.91
N VAL A 202 -9.28 -2.82 9.62
CA VAL A 202 -8.92 -4.06 8.92
C VAL A 202 -7.40 -4.25 8.90
N PHE A 203 -6.64 -3.20 8.60
CA PHE A 203 -5.18 -3.25 8.61
C PHE A 203 -4.65 -3.55 10.01
N THR A 204 -5.14 -2.83 11.04
CA THR A 204 -4.70 -3.01 12.42
C THR A 204 -4.95 -4.43 12.91
N LEU A 205 -6.19 -4.94 12.73
CA LEU A 205 -6.50 -6.32 13.12
C LEU A 205 -5.71 -7.34 12.29
N GLY A 206 -5.52 -7.07 11.00
CA GLY A 206 -4.72 -7.91 10.10
C GLY A 206 -3.27 -8.04 10.57
N THR A 207 -2.65 -6.94 11.00
CA THR A 207 -1.28 -6.94 11.55
C THR A 207 -1.19 -7.74 12.85
N ILE A 208 -2.20 -7.63 13.72
CA ILE A 208 -2.27 -8.42 14.96
C ILE A 208 -2.39 -9.91 14.63
N ILE A 209 -3.26 -10.28 13.68
CA ILE A 209 -3.45 -11.66 13.25
C ILE A 209 -2.16 -12.22 12.62
N ASP A 210 -1.44 -11.43 11.81
CA ASP A 210 -0.16 -11.81 11.23
C ASP A 210 0.88 -12.10 12.31
N LEU A 211 0.99 -11.22 13.32
CA LEU A 211 1.88 -11.41 14.46
C LEU A 211 1.59 -12.72 15.21
N TYR A 212 0.32 -12.96 15.54
CA TYR A 212 -0.09 -14.21 16.19
C TYR A 212 0.15 -15.43 15.28
N GLY A 213 -0.11 -15.31 13.98
CA GLY A 213 0.16 -16.35 13.01
C GLY A 213 1.64 -16.76 12.99
N ARG A 214 2.54 -15.79 13.03
CA ARG A 214 4.00 -16.05 13.11
C ARG A 214 4.39 -16.74 14.41
N LEU A 215 3.83 -16.32 15.54
CA LEU A 215 4.04 -16.98 16.83
C LEU A 215 3.58 -18.44 16.81
N VAL A 216 2.43 -18.73 16.19
CA VAL A 216 1.93 -20.09 16.03
C VAL A 216 2.87 -20.92 15.15
N PHE A 217 3.36 -20.36 14.02
CA PHE A 217 4.33 -21.06 13.16
C PHE A 217 5.66 -21.37 13.86
N THR A 218 6.16 -20.45 14.71
CA THR A 218 7.38 -20.71 15.46
C THR A 218 7.19 -21.78 16.54
N SER A 219 5.99 -21.90 17.12
CA SER A 219 5.69 -22.83 18.20
C SER A 219 5.31 -24.24 17.71
N PHE A 220 4.58 -24.34 16.60
CA PHE A 220 3.99 -25.59 16.11
C PHE A 220 4.54 -26.06 14.76
N GLY A 221 5.44 -25.29 14.17
CA GLY A 221 6.01 -25.55 12.84
C GLY A 221 5.14 -25.09 11.69
N VAL A 222 5.74 -25.04 10.50
CA VAL A 222 5.08 -24.57 9.27
C VAL A 222 4.54 -25.77 8.50
N GLY A 223 3.22 -25.79 8.28
CA GLY A 223 2.56 -26.83 7.47
C GLY A 223 1.38 -26.22 6.70
N TRP A 224 1.08 -26.81 5.53
CA TRP A 224 -0.03 -26.34 4.68
C TRP A 224 -1.37 -26.25 5.42
N GLY A 225 -1.71 -27.25 6.26
CA GLY A 225 -2.93 -27.24 7.05
C GLY A 225 -2.97 -26.07 8.05
N MET A 226 -1.86 -25.80 8.74
CA MET A 226 -1.74 -24.68 9.66
C MET A 226 -1.87 -23.34 8.93
N GLN A 227 -1.19 -23.18 7.79
CA GLN A 227 -1.26 -21.99 6.95
C GLN A 227 -2.69 -21.70 6.53
N VAL A 228 -3.41 -22.71 6.01
CA VAL A 228 -4.80 -22.55 5.58
C VAL A 228 -5.70 -22.20 6.76
N THR A 229 -5.51 -22.86 7.91
CA THR A 229 -6.31 -22.59 9.10
C THR A 229 -6.14 -21.16 9.59
N ILE A 230 -4.89 -20.66 9.72
CA ILE A 230 -4.63 -19.29 10.16
C ILE A 230 -5.25 -18.28 9.18
N ASN A 231 -5.11 -18.51 7.87
CA ASN A 231 -5.69 -17.62 6.87
C ASN A 231 -7.22 -17.61 6.92
N VAL A 232 -7.87 -18.77 7.01
CA VAL A 232 -9.33 -18.87 7.09
C VAL A 232 -9.87 -18.21 8.35
N VAL A 233 -9.27 -18.49 9.50
CA VAL A 233 -9.64 -17.86 10.78
C VAL A 233 -9.41 -16.36 10.73
N GLY A 234 -8.24 -15.91 10.20
CA GLY A 234 -7.93 -14.49 10.03
C GLY A 234 -8.96 -13.77 9.17
N PHE A 235 -9.29 -14.31 8.00
CA PHE A 235 -10.32 -13.72 7.13
C PHE A 235 -11.72 -13.73 7.77
N ALA A 236 -12.09 -14.77 8.52
CA ALA A 236 -13.34 -14.81 9.23
C ALA A 236 -13.45 -13.74 10.31
N LEU A 237 -12.37 -13.51 11.07
CA LEU A 237 -12.28 -12.45 12.08
C LEU A 237 -12.36 -11.05 11.44
N LEU A 238 -11.62 -10.80 10.38
CA LEU A 238 -11.67 -9.54 9.64
C LEU A 238 -13.07 -9.26 9.09
N TRP A 239 -13.70 -10.26 8.49
CA TRP A 239 -15.07 -10.14 7.98
C TRP A 239 -16.09 -9.88 9.07
N GLY A 240 -16.03 -10.62 10.19
CA GLY A 240 -16.91 -10.45 11.34
C GLY A 240 -16.80 -9.05 11.94
N MET A 241 -15.57 -8.58 12.19
CA MET A 241 -15.32 -7.21 12.68
C MET A 241 -15.88 -6.16 11.72
N THR A 242 -15.54 -6.25 10.44
CA THR A 242 -15.93 -5.26 9.46
C THR A 242 -17.45 -5.18 9.30
N ARG A 243 -18.13 -6.34 9.33
CA ARG A 243 -19.59 -6.42 9.29
C ARG A 243 -20.25 -5.76 10.49
N GLU A 244 -19.70 -5.96 11.69
CA GLU A 244 -20.22 -5.35 12.92
C GLU A 244 -20.01 -3.82 12.91
N LEU A 245 -18.84 -3.35 12.48
CA LEU A 245 -18.55 -1.92 12.34
C LEU A 245 -19.50 -1.23 11.33
N ASP A 246 -19.74 -1.87 10.17
CA ASP A 246 -20.66 -1.34 9.16
C ASP A 246 -22.12 -1.32 9.65
N ARG A 247 -22.53 -2.33 10.42
CA ARG A 247 -23.83 -2.37 11.09
C ARG A 247 -24.01 -1.21 12.07
N ARG A 248 -23.04 -1.01 12.97
CA ARG A 248 -23.05 0.11 13.94
C ARG A 248 -23.10 1.46 13.25
N ARG A 249 -22.33 1.64 12.19
CA ARG A 249 -22.32 2.88 11.39
C ARG A 249 -23.67 3.15 10.75
N THR A 250 -24.34 2.11 10.24
CA THR A 250 -25.67 2.22 9.64
C THR A 250 -26.72 2.60 10.67
N LEU A 251 -26.73 1.96 11.85
CA LEU A 251 -27.63 2.29 12.95
C LEU A 251 -27.43 3.74 13.46
N ALA A 252 -26.17 4.16 13.63
CA ALA A 252 -25.86 5.53 14.05
C ALA A 252 -26.32 6.59 13.03
N ARG A 253 -26.28 6.29 11.72
CA ARG A 253 -26.82 7.16 10.68
C ARG A 253 -28.34 7.23 10.69
N ALA A 254 -29.02 6.11 10.94
CA ALA A 254 -30.46 6.06 11.06
C ALA A 254 -30.95 6.88 12.27
N ALA A 255 -30.29 6.73 13.43
CA ALA A 255 -30.62 7.49 14.64
C ALA A 255 -30.40 9.03 14.51
N ARG A 256 -29.53 9.47 13.61
CA ARG A 256 -29.33 10.93 13.36
C ARG A 256 -30.34 11.54 12.39
N ARG A 257 -31.13 10.70 11.72
CA ARG A 257 -32.15 11.12 10.74
C ARG A 257 -33.56 11.07 11.32
N ALA A 258 -33.74 10.37 12.43
CA ALA A 258 -34.95 10.35 13.26
C ALA A 258 -34.91 11.45 14.30
#